data_e2d1823d5a08fdb64c98ef44ca0f8247
#
_entry.id   e2d1823d5a08fdb64c98ef44ca0f8247
#
_cell.length_a   1.000
_cell.length_b   1.000
_cell.length_c   1.000
_cell.angle_alpha   90.00
_cell.angle_beta   90.00
_cell.angle_gamma   90.00
#
_symmetry.space_group_name_H-M   'P 1'
#
loop_
_entity.id
_entity.type
_entity.pdbx_description
1 polymer ?
#
loop_
_entity_poly.entity_id
_entity_poly.type
_entity_poly.pdbx_seq_one_letter_code
_entity_poly.pdbx_strand_id
1 'polypeptide(L)' 'MPKVAYSEEDKERIKTELVTVGLELMAKQGIQHTTVEQIYKKVGISRTFFYSFFATKEDLIV' A
#
# COMPACT_ATOMS: atom_id res chain seq x y z
N MET A 1 -1.45 -2.82 -26.92
CA MET A 1 -1.37 -1.89 -25.80
C MET A 1 -0.20 -2.23 -24.89
N PRO A 2 0.73 -1.37 -24.73
CA PRO A 2 1.83 -1.67 -23.83
C PRO A 2 1.33 -1.76 -22.41
N LYS A 3 1.93 -2.60 -21.66
CA LYS A 3 1.56 -2.68 -20.27
C LYS A 3 2.08 -1.44 -19.54
N VAL A 4 1.38 -1.11 -18.48
CA VAL A 4 1.75 0.04 -17.67
C VAL A 4 3.09 -0.24 -17.01
N ALA A 5 4.00 0.69 -17.17
CA ALA A 5 5.30 0.62 -16.51
C ALA A 5 5.36 1.78 -15.53
N TYR A 6 5.64 1.47 -14.28
CA TYR A 6 5.75 2.51 -13.26
C TYR A 6 7.16 3.04 -13.23
N SER A 7 7.29 4.36 -13.27
CA SER A 7 8.59 5.00 -13.13
C SER A 7 9.01 4.98 -11.66
N GLU A 8 10.25 5.36 -11.39
CA GLU A 8 10.70 5.43 -10.00
C GLU A 8 9.89 6.43 -9.20
N GLU A 9 9.51 7.55 -9.83
CA GLU A 9 8.68 8.55 -9.19
C GLU A 9 7.30 8.01 -8.88
N ASP A 10 6.74 7.23 -9.81
CA ASP A 10 5.44 6.61 -9.60
C ASP A 10 5.49 5.64 -8.44
N LYS A 11 6.56 4.85 -8.36
CA LYS A 11 6.71 3.89 -7.26
C LYS A 11 6.83 4.59 -5.92
N GLU A 12 7.58 5.69 -5.87
CA GLU A 12 7.73 6.45 -4.63
C GLU A 12 6.39 7.03 -4.18
N ARG A 13 5.62 7.54 -5.13
CA ARG A 13 4.32 8.10 -4.81
C ARG A 13 3.38 7.02 -4.29
N ILE A 14 3.36 5.87 -4.95
CA ILE A 14 2.49 4.76 -4.53
C ILE A 14 2.91 4.26 -3.16
N LYS A 15 4.20 4.16 -2.93
CA LYS A 15 4.71 3.74 -1.62
C LYS A 15 4.24 4.69 -0.53
N THR A 16 4.32 5.99 -0.78
CA THR A 16 3.85 7.00 0.16
C THR A 16 2.35 6.86 0.40
N GLU A 17 1.59 6.62 -0.66
CA GLU A 17 0.15 6.43 -0.51
C GLU A 17 -0.17 5.19 0.31
N LEU A 18 0.58 4.12 0.12
CA LEU A 18 0.38 2.91 0.91
C LEU A 18 0.58 3.19 2.39
N VAL A 19 1.65 3.92 2.72
CA VAL A 19 1.90 4.27 4.11
C VAL A 19 0.79 5.16 4.65
N THR A 20 0.41 6.19 3.91
CA THR A 20 -0.62 7.12 4.35
C THR A 20 -1.95 6.41 4.56
N VAL A 21 -2.40 5.66 3.56
CA VAL A 21 -3.67 4.95 3.65
C VAL A 21 -3.63 3.90 4.75
N GLY A 22 -2.53 3.16 4.83
CA GLY A 22 -2.39 2.13 5.84
C GLY A 22 -2.46 2.69 7.25
N LEU A 23 -1.73 3.77 7.50
CA LEU A 23 -1.73 4.38 8.82
C LEU A 23 -3.09 4.99 9.16
N GLU A 24 -3.76 5.58 8.16
CA GLU A 24 -5.11 6.10 8.39
C GLU A 24 -6.08 5.01 8.78
N LEU A 25 -6.04 3.89 8.09
CA LEU A 25 -6.92 2.78 8.40
C LEU A 25 -6.60 2.20 9.77
N MET A 26 -5.32 2.07 10.10
CA MET A 26 -4.90 1.56 11.40
C MET A 26 -5.33 2.48 12.52
N ALA A 27 -5.28 3.80 12.30
CA ALA A 27 -5.72 4.75 13.30
C ALA A 27 -7.23 4.75 13.47
N LYS A 28 -7.95 4.45 12.38
CA LYS A 28 -9.41 4.52 12.39
C LYS A 28 -10.04 3.27 12.95
N GLN A 29 -9.53 2.11 12.58
CA GLN A 29 -10.15 0.85 12.93
C GLN A 29 -9.24 -0.09 13.71
N GLY A 30 -8.01 0.30 13.97
CA GLY A 30 -7.06 -0.52 14.69
C GLY A 30 -6.22 -1.38 13.77
N ILE A 31 -4.97 -1.61 14.16
CA ILE A 31 -4.05 -2.39 13.35
C ILE A 31 -4.55 -3.83 13.18
N GLN A 32 -5.20 -4.37 14.22
CA GLN A 32 -5.70 -5.74 14.17
C GLN A 32 -6.84 -5.90 13.19
N HIS A 33 -7.56 -4.82 12.91
CA HIS A 33 -8.71 -4.84 12.01
C HIS A 33 -8.37 -4.31 10.62
N THR A 34 -7.11 -3.97 10.38
CA THR A 34 -6.66 -3.46 9.08
C THR A 34 -5.92 -4.57 8.35
N THR A 35 -6.38 -4.91 7.15
CA THR A 35 -5.75 -5.95 6.35
C THR A 35 -4.97 -5.32 5.20
N VAL A 36 -3.98 -6.08 4.71
CA VAL A 36 -3.23 -5.67 3.52
C VAL A 36 -4.17 -5.46 2.35
N GLU A 37 -5.16 -6.33 2.22
CA GLU A 37 -6.13 -6.24 1.13
C GLU A 37 -6.88 -4.91 1.15
N GLN A 38 -7.31 -4.47 2.32
CA GLN A 38 -7.99 -3.19 2.45
C GLN A 38 -7.10 -2.05 1.97
N ILE A 39 -5.82 -2.14 2.29
CA ILE A 39 -4.88 -1.09 1.95
C ILE A 39 -4.64 -1.01 0.45
N TYR A 40 -4.26 -2.14 -0.17
CA TYR A 40 -3.91 -2.06 -1.59
C TYR A 40 -5.15 -1.85 -2.47
N LYS A 41 -6.30 -2.31 -2.04
CA LYS A 41 -7.53 -2.05 -2.80
C LYS A 41 -7.92 -0.57 -2.74
N LYS A 42 -7.70 0.06 -1.60
CA LYS A 42 -8.03 1.47 -1.46
C LYS A 42 -7.09 2.33 -2.29
N VAL A 43 -5.83 1.95 -2.36
CA VAL A 43 -4.85 2.66 -3.19
C VAL A 43 -5.09 2.38 -4.68
N GLY A 44 -5.58 1.18 -5.00
CA GLY A 44 -5.87 0.82 -6.38
C GLY A 44 -4.76 0.07 -7.07
N ILE A 45 -4.00 -0.71 -6.32
CA ILE A 45 -2.91 -1.52 -6.87
C ILE A 45 -3.19 -2.99 -6.61
N SER A 46 -2.38 -3.86 -7.22
CA SER A 46 -2.52 -5.28 -7.04
C SER A 46 -1.84 -5.75 -5.75
N ARG A 47 -2.23 -6.92 -5.31
CA ARG A 47 -1.62 -7.55 -4.15
C ARG A 47 -0.12 -7.77 -4.36
N THR A 48 0.24 -8.26 -5.54
CA THR A 48 1.63 -8.51 -5.87
C THR A 48 2.45 -7.23 -5.79
N PHE A 49 1.87 -6.13 -6.28
CA PHE A 49 2.56 -4.86 -6.28
C PHE A 49 2.78 -4.36 -4.85
N PHE A 50 1.77 -4.55 -3.98
CA PHE A 50 1.93 -4.20 -2.58
C PHE A 50 3.11 -4.96 -1.97
N TYR A 51 3.17 -6.26 -2.19
CA TYR A 51 4.22 -7.07 -1.58
C TYR A 51 5.59 -6.80 -2.18
N SER A 52 5.66 -6.10 -3.29
CA SER A 52 6.96 -5.65 -3.80
C SER A 52 7.53 -4.50 -2.98
N PHE A 53 6.68 -3.80 -2.25
CA PHE A 53 7.11 -2.69 -1.38
C PHE A 53 7.25 -3.12 0.07
N PHE A 54 6.28 -3.87 0.57
CA PHE A 54 6.20 -4.20 1.99
C PHE A 54 5.84 -5.67 2.15
N ALA A 55 6.48 -6.34 3.09
CA ALA A 55 6.20 -7.75 3.35
C ALA A 55 4.95 -7.94 4.20
N THR A 56 4.69 -7.00 5.10
CA THR A 56 3.54 -7.08 6.01
C THR A 56 2.94 -5.69 6.18
N LYS A 57 1.74 -5.65 6.78
CA LYS A 57 1.12 -4.36 7.06
C LYS A 57 1.89 -3.59 8.13
N GLU A 58 2.55 -4.31 9.02
CA GLU A 58 3.34 -3.66 10.07
C GLU A 58 4.55 -2.92 9.51
N ASP A 59 5.01 -3.32 8.33
CA ASP A 59 6.13 -2.63 7.69
C ASP A 59 5.78 -1.20 7.27
N LEU A 60 4.50 -0.86 7.26
CA LEU A 60 4.06 0.50 6.98
C LEU A 60 4.32 1.44 8.14
N ILE A 61 4.49 0.90 9.33
CA ILE A 61 4.72 1.69 10.54
C ILE A 61 6.19 2.06 10.60
N VAL A 62 6.47 3.34 10.56
CA VAL A 62 7.84 3.84 10.55
C VAL A 62 8.19 4.48 11.87
#